data_0bd2c15244d6dc3ee049475c1834d6d6
#
_entry.id   0bd2c15244d6dc3ee049475c1834d6d6
#
_cell.length_a   1.000
_cell.length_b   1.000
_cell.length_c   1.000
_cell.angle_alpha   90.00
_cell.angle_beta   90.00
_cell.angle_gamma   90.00
#
_symmetry.space_group_name_H-M   'P 1'
#
loop_
_entity.id
_entity.type
_entity.pdbx_description
1 polymer ?
#
loop_
_entity_poly.entity_id
_entity_poly.type
_entity_poly.pdbx_seq_one_letter_code
_entity_poly.pdbx_strand_id
1 'polypeptide(L)'
;MRFVGFYNFGGSGTETITGGANPAIPSARENVCAGEMMFFSGQFSNLSRYLVDITLRGFQRGGVSQMHRHDLRAYESLNCIMIPLSEVAISPPANIEIGFHGMGLLWEAEDKEEYAICAAKSKLTESLNQSPDFVLDRFEDNTVAAIGTSTLWTPVANTTIGLYKITISANAAQEATIFFTDSAGANPEIIGQINFGASGTFVYDFDTALLQNPNRIVAGLGGLLRLTTT
;
A
#
# COMPACT_ATOMS: atom_id res chain seq x y z
N MET A 1 15.31 18.14 23.10
CA MET A 1 14.08 17.32 22.78
C MET A 1 13.59 16.63 24.01
N ARG A 2 12.37 16.88 24.40
CA ARG A 2 11.70 16.28 25.56
C ARG A 2 10.68 15.25 25.08
N PHE A 3 10.70 14.06 25.64
CA PHE A 3 9.64 13.07 25.43
C PHE A 3 8.35 13.55 26.12
N VAL A 4 7.23 13.53 25.39
CA VAL A 4 5.93 14.02 25.88
C VAL A 4 4.98 12.87 26.18
N GLY A 5 4.98 11.85 25.36
CA GLY A 5 4.06 10.72 25.54
C GLY A 5 3.98 9.78 24.35
N PHE A 6 3.00 8.89 24.42
CA PHE A 6 2.65 7.96 23.37
C PHE A 6 1.41 8.46 22.63
N TYR A 7 1.38 8.20 21.33
CA TYR A 7 0.21 8.35 20.51
C TYR A 7 -0.29 6.97 20.09
N ASN A 8 -1.59 6.76 20.21
CA ASN A 8 -2.28 5.57 19.74
C ASN A 8 -3.54 6.01 18.99
N PHE A 9 -3.63 5.68 17.71
CA PHE A 9 -4.79 5.98 16.87
C PHE A 9 -6.05 5.33 17.48
N GLY A 10 -7.16 6.09 17.56
CA GLY A 10 -8.38 5.63 18.20
C GLY A 10 -8.24 5.27 19.69
N GLY A 11 -7.14 5.68 20.33
CA GLY A 11 -6.85 5.36 21.73
C GLY A 11 -6.30 3.94 21.97
N SER A 12 -6.52 3.00 21.06
CA SER A 12 -6.03 1.59 21.15
C SER A 12 -4.85 1.30 20.21
N GLY A 13 -4.58 2.20 19.28
CA GLY A 13 -3.57 2.02 18.24
C GLY A 13 -4.06 1.29 16.99
N THR A 14 -5.22 0.64 17.06
CA THR A 14 -5.82 -0.06 15.92
C THR A 14 -7.31 0.19 15.88
N GLU A 15 -7.81 0.57 14.72
CA GLU A 15 -9.23 0.83 14.49
C GLU A 15 -9.73 0.22 13.20
N THR A 16 -11.04 -0.02 13.18
CA THR A 16 -11.80 -0.35 11.97
C THR A 16 -12.46 0.92 11.46
N ILE A 17 -12.14 1.30 10.21
CA ILE A 17 -12.63 2.52 9.57
C ILE A 17 -13.46 2.15 8.35
N THR A 18 -14.68 2.66 8.27
CA THR A 18 -15.53 2.48 7.09
C THR A 18 -15.46 3.71 6.19
N GLY A 19 -15.18 3.52 4.92
CA GLY A 19 -15.17 4.57 3.92
C GLY A 19 -16.52 5.24 3.75
N GLY A 20 -16.55 6.57 3.77
CA GLY A 20 -17.75 7.36 3.48
C GLY A 20 -18.19 7.22 2.02
N ALA A 21 -19.43 7.57 1.73
CA ALA A 21 -19.95 7.59 0.35
C ALA A 21 -19.20 8.60 -0.55
N ASN A 22 -18.63 9.65 0.04
CA ASN A 22 -17.79 10.63 -0.65
C ASN A 22 -16.32 10.45 -0.26
N PRO A 23 -15.47 9.86 -1.12
CA PRO A 23 -14.06 9.62 -0.82
C PRO A 23 -13.22 10.92 -0.68
N ALA A 24 -13.73 12.07 -1.11
CA ALA A 24 -13.07 13.36 -0.92
C ALA A 24 -13.12 13.84 0.55
N ILE A 25 -13.97 13.23 1.37
CA ILE A 25 -14.10 13.54 2.80
C ILE A 25 -13.45 12.40 3.59
N PRO A 26 -12.39 12.67 4.36
CA PRO A 26 -11.79 11.65 5.21
C PRO A 26 -12.80 11.03 6.17
N SER A 27 -12.78 9.70 6.26
CA SER A 27 -13.68 8.94 7.13
C SER A 27 -13.24 8.96 8.59
N ALA A 28 -11.94 9.14 8.84
CA ALA A 28 -11.41 9.33 10.18
C ALA A 28 -10.40 10.49 10.20
N ARG A 29 -10.42 11.26 11.27
CA ARG A 29 -9.45 12.33 11.55
C ARG A 29 -9.11 12.35 13.02
N GLU A 30 -7.81 12.45 13.30
CA GLU A 30 -7.32 12.58 14.66
C GLU A 30 -6.25 13.65 14.78
N ASN A 31 -6.28 14.37 15.91
CA ASN A 31 -5.18 15.24 16.31
C ASN A 31 -4.09 14.38 16.96
N VAL A 32 -2.89 14.46 16.42
CA VAL A 32 -1.72 13.73 16.91
C VAL A 32 -0.97 14.57 17.95
N CYS A 33 -0.72 15.84 17.62
CA CYS A 33 -0.01 16.78 18.47
C CYS A 33 -0.75 18.12 18.53
N ALA A 34 -0.80 18.72 19.72
CA ALA A 34 -1.49 19.99 19.93
C ALA A 34 -0.58 21.23 19.89
N GLY A 35 0.74 21.07 19.73
CA GLY A 35 1.73 22.14 19.81
C GLY A 35 2.52 22.40 18.55
N GLU A 36 2.96 23.64 18.34
CA GLU A 36 3.73 24.06 17.17
C GLU A 36 5.17 23.51 17.12
N MET A 37 5.70 23.04 18.25
CA MET A 37 7.06 22.50 18.35
C MET A 37 7.09 20.99 18.61
N MET A 38 6.01 20.31 18.30
CA MET A 38 5.89 18.87 18.52
C MET A 38 6.21 18.05 17.29
N PHE A 39 6.80 16.90 17.55
CA PHE A 39 7.17 15.91 16.54
C PHE A 39 6.58 14.55 16.88
N PHE A 40 6.29 13.81 15.85
CA PHE A 40 5.86 12.42 15.91
C PHE A 40 6.93 11.52 15.32
N SER A 41 7.22 10.42 16.01
CA SER A 41 8.02 9.31 15.51
C SER A 41 7.26 8.02 15.72
N GLY A 42 6.89 7.35 14.64
CA GLY A 42 6.06 6.17 14.72
C GLY A 42 5.68 5.63 13.36
N GLN A 43 4.58 4.91 13.31
CA GLN A 43 4.13 4.20 12.15
C GLN A 43 2.62 4.33 11.98
N PHE A 44 2.20 4.45 10.72
CA PHE A 44 0.81 4.27 10.30
C PHE A 44 0.76 3.10 9.32
N SER A 45 -0.17 2.18 9.51
CA SER A 45 -0.24 0.93 8.76
C SER A 45 -1.66 0.67 8.24
N ASN A 46 -1.75 0.39 6.97
CA ASN A 46 -2.95 -0.18 6.38
C ASN A 46 -2.95 -1.69 6.63
N LEU A 47 -3.89 -2.18 7.42
CA LEU A 47 -4.04 -3.61 7.74
C LEU A 47 -5.03 -4.33 6.80
N SER A 48 -5.41 -3.68 5.71
CA SER A 48 -6.38 -4.19 4.77
C SER A 48 -5.76 -4.47 3.39
N ARG A 49 -6.48 -5.21 2.57
CA ARG A 49 -6.12 -5.46 1.17
C ARG A 49 -6.45 -4.32 0.20
N TYR A 50 -7.01 -3.24 0.69
CA TYR A 50 -7.45 -2.11 -0.12
C TYR A 50 -6.42 -1.00 -0.11
N LEU A 51 -6.41 -0.19 -1.17
CA LEU A 51 -5.66 1.07 -1.17
C LEU A 51 -6.33 2.07 -0.22
N VAL A 52 -5.55 2.70 0.64
CA VAL A 52 -6.02 3.67 1.63
C VAL A 52 -5.25 4.98 1.48
N ASP A 53 -5.97 6.06 1.29
CA ASP A 53 -5.38 7.39 1.29
C ASP A 53 -5.16 7.87 2.74
N ILE A 54 -3.93 8.24 3.05
CA ILE A 54 -3.56 8.86 4.32
C ILE A 54 -3.05 10.28 4.05
N THR A 55 -3.60 11.25 4.77
CA THR A 55 -3.16 12.63 4.75
C THR A 55 -2.57 13.01 6.10
N LEU A 56 -1.31 13.42 6.10
CA LEU A 56 -0.60 13.92 7.27
C LEU A 56 -0.51 15.44 7.20
N ARG A 57 -0.93 16.14 8.25
CA ARG A 57 -0.81 17.59 8.37
C ARG A 57 0.11 17.94 9.50
N GLY A 58 1.10 18.76 9.20
CA GLY A 58 2.06 19.26 10.18
C GLY A 58 2.00 20.79 10.31
N PHE A 59 2.42 21.32 11.45
CA PHE A 59 2.65 22.73 11.59
C PHE A 59 4.04 23.09 11.05
N GLN A 60 4.09 24.12 10.19
CA GLN A 60 5.34 24.80 9.87
C GLN A 60 5.40 26.14 10.60
N ARG A 61 6.61 26.56 10.92
CA ARG A 61 6.87 27.88 11.49
C ARG A 61 6.28 28.96 10.57
N GLY A 62 5.36 29.78 11.11
CA GLY A 62 4.67 30.82 10.36
C GLY A 62 3.22 30.48 9.98
N GLY A 63 2.65 29.42 10.52
CA GLY A 63 1.23 29.08 10.37
C GLY A 63 0.85 28.38 9.06
N VAL A 64 1.82 28.03 8.22
CA VAL A 64 1.57 27.25 7.01
C VAL A 64 1.60 25.78 7.38
N SER A 65 0.48 25.08 7.25
CA SER A 65 0.42 23.64 7.43
C SER A 65 1.06 22.94 6.23
N GLN A 66 2.06 22.12 6.49
CA GLN A 66 2.57 21.20 5.50
C GLN A 66 1.63 20.00 5.40
N MET A 67 1.23 19.64 4.21
CA MET A 67 0.35 18.50 3.96
C MET A 67 1.10 17.47 3.11
N HIS A 68 1.16 16.25 3.60
CA HIS A 68 1.67 15.10 2.88
C HIS A 68 0.53 14.12 2.66
N ARG A 69 0.30 13.75 1.42
CA ARG A 69 -0.67 12.74 1.04
C ARG A 69 0.07 11.51 0.53
N HIS A 70 -0.31 10.34 1.03
CA HIS A 70 0.25 9.06 0.64
C HIS A 70 -0.87 8.07 0.37
N ASP A 71 -0.70 7.26 -0.65
CA ASP A 71 -1.57 6.15 -0.97
C ASP A 71 -0.95 4.87 -0.41
N LEU A 72 -1.38 4.47 0.79
CA LEU A 72 -0.94 3.21 1.39
C LEU A 72 -1.58 2.03 0.68
N ARG A 73 -0.77 1.20 0.07
CA ARG A 73 -1.18 -0.04 -0.57
C ARG A 73 -1.64 -1.07 0.46
N ALA A 74 -2.13 -2.20 -0.03
CA ALA A 74 -2.48 -3.33 0.82
C ALA A 74 -1.31 -3.69 1.75
N TYR A 75 -1.57 -3.72 3.07
CA TYR A 75 -0.62 -4.08 4.12
C TYR A 75 0.66 -3.23 4.15
N GLU A 76 0.62 -2.02 3.63
CA GLU A 76 1.74 -1.09 3.63
C GLU A 76 1.74 -0.21 4.87
N SER A 77 2.94 0.19 5.29
CA SER A 77 3.15 1.10 6.40
C SER A 77 3.95 2.33 6.00
N LEU A 78 3.58 3.45 6.58
CA LEU A 78 4.31 4.71 6.53
C LEU A 78 5.04 4.93 7.85
N ASN A 79 6.36 4.86 7.80
CA ASN A 79 7.21 5.15 8.95
C ASN A 79 7.54 6.65 8.99
N CYS A 80 7.32 7.24 10.12
CA CYS A 80 7.53 8.65 10.41
C CYS A 80 8.69 8.78 11.39
N ILE A 81 9.72 9.55 11.03
CA ILE A 81 10.84 9.85 11.91
C ILE A 81 10.87 11.36 12.13
N MET A 82 10.57 11.78 13.34
CA MET A 82 10.64 13.18 13.77
C MET A 82 9.90 14.14 12.82
N ILE A 83 8.69 13.78 12.42
CA ILE A 83 7.89 14.67 11.56
C ILE A 83 7.06 15.64 12.40
N PRO A 84 6.99 16.92 12.02
CA PRO A 84 6.01 17.85 12.58
C PRO A 84 4.61 17.35 12.16
N LEU A 85 3.83 16.84 13.10
CA LEU A 85 2.54 16.23 12.79
C LEU A 85 1.48 16.71 13.76
N SER A 86 0.46 17.37 13.26
CA SER A 86 -0.68 17.83 14.05
C SER A 86 -1.93 17.00 13.88
N GLU A 87 -2.17 16.51 12.68
CA GLU A 87 -3.38 15.76 12.33
C GLU A 87 -3.05 14.63 11.35
N VAL A 88 -3.70 13.51 11.53
CA VAL A 88 -3.78 12.42 10.56
C VAL A 88 -5.23 12.27 10.09
N ALA A 89 -5.42 12.07 8.79
CA ALA A 89 -6.72 11.83 8.19
C ALA A 89 -6.66 10.61 7.27
N ILE A 90 -7.65 9.73 7.37
CA ILE A 90 -7.71 8.45 6.67
C ILE A 90 -8.94 8.41 5.78
N SER A 91 -8.73 8.05 4.53
CA SER A 91 -9.79 7.93 3.51
C SER A 91 -9.76 6.55 2.87
N PRO A 92 -10.49 5.57 3.40
CA PRO A 92 -10.71 4.30 2.72
C PRO A 92 -11.55 4.46 1.46
N PRO A 93 -11.57 3.47 0.56
CA PRO A 93 -12.53 3.44 -0.56
C PRO A 93 -13.97 3.50 -0.05
N ALA A 94 -14.86 4.10 -0.87
CA ALA A 94 -16.25 4.32 -0.50
C ALA A 94 -16.95 3.02 -0.09
N ASN A 95 -17.63 3.04 1.07
CA ASN A 95 -18.38 1.93 1.65
C ASN A 95 -17.55 0.66 1.91
N ILE A 96 -16.22 0.79 1.99
CA ILE A 96 -15.32 -0.32 2.34
C ILE A 96 -14.86 -0.15 3.78
N GLU A 97 -14.87 -1.25 4.51
CA GLU A 97 -14.31 -1.34 5.85
C GLU A 97 -12.86 -1.80 5.79
N ILE A 98 -11.97 -1.09 6.49
CA ILE A 98 -10.55 -1.39 6.58
C ILE A 98 -10.10 -1.47 8.03
N GLY A 99 -9.06 -2.29 8.30
CA GLY A 99 -8.27 -2.18 9.51
C GLY A 99 -7.16 -1.14 9.31
N PHE A 100 -6.95 -0.28 10.29
CA PHE A 100 -5.89 0.70 10.31
C PHE A 100 -5.20 0.72 11.66
N HIS A 101 -3.87 0.87 11.63
CA HIS A 101 -3.05 0.93 12.83
C HIS A 101 -2.19 2.19 12.81
N GLY A 102 -2.10 2.88 13.94
CA GLY A 102 -1.23 4.04 14.11
C GLY A 102 -0.74 4.16 15.54
N MET A 103 0.56 4.13 15.73
CA MET A 103 1.17 4.36 17.04
C MET A 103 2.55 4.98 16.93
N GLY A 104 2.95 5.68 17.97
CA GLY A 104 4.26 6.31 18.01
C GLY A 104 4.54 7.09 19.28
N LEU A 105 5.65 7.81 19.22
CA LEU A 105 6.18 8.64 20.29
C LEU A 105 6.01 10.11 19.93
N LEU A 106 5.64 10.89 20.92
CA LEU A 106 5.53 12.35 20.83
C LEU A 106 6.71 13.01 21.52
N TRP A 107 7.30 13.97 20.82
CA TRP A 107 8.45 14.73 21.26
C TRP A 107 8.18 16.23 21.13
N GLU A 108 8.75 17.02 22.01
CA GLU A 108 8.68 18.47 21.96
C GLU A 108 10.10 19.06 21.90
N ALA A 109 10.32 19.98 20.97
CA ALA A 109 11.55 20.76 20.95
C ALA A 109 11.54 21.79 22.08
N GLU A 110 12.68 21.98 22.72
CA GLU A 110 12.83 22.93 23.84
C GLU A 110 12.88 24.39 23.36
N ASP A 111 13.40 24.56 22.14
CA ASP A 111 13.49 25.88 21.52
C ASP A 111 13.36 25.79 19.97
N LYS A 112 13.40 26.96 19.34
CA LYS A 112 13.24 27.10 17.88
C LYS A 112 14.43 26.58 17.08
N GLU A 113 15.62 26.56 17.66
CA GLU A 113 16.82 26.06 16.99
C GLU A 113 16.78 24.53 16.94
N GLU A 114 16.47 23.90 18.06
CA GLU A 114 16.26 22.47 18.13
C GLU A 114 15.13 22.01 17.19
N TYR A 115 14.01 22.77 17.17
CA TYR A 115 12.92 22.50 16.23
C TYR A 115 13.42 22.50 14.77
N ALA A 116 14.17 23.52 14.38
CA ALA A 116 14.68 23.63 13.00
C ALA A 116 15.61 22.46 12.63
N ILE A 117 16.48 22.05 13.55
CA ILE A 117 17.38 20.91 13.38
C ILE A 117 16.59 19.61 13.21
N CYS A 118 15.58 19.38 14.04
CA CYS A 118 14.77 18.16 13.99
C CYS A 118 13.88 18.13 12.75
N ALA A 119 13.27 19.25 12.38
CA ALA A 119 12.47 19.35 11.16
C ALA A 119 13.30 19.09 9.89
N ALA A 120 14.57 19.52 9.87
CA ALA A 120 15.48 19.24 8.76
C ALA A 120 15.89 17.75 8.66
N LYS A 121 15.77 17.00 9.76
CA LYS A 121 16.06 15.56 9.83
C LYS A 121 14.81 14.69 9.70
N SER A 122 13.65 15.32 9.58
CA SER A 122 12.38 14.58 9.47
C SER A 122 12.39 13.70 8.21
N LYS A 123 11.87 12.48 8.35
CA LYS A 123 11.86 11.51 7.27
C LYS A 123 10.56 10.72 7.27
N LEU A 124 9.99 10.59 6.08
CA LEU A 124 8.92 9.66 5.77
C LEU A 124 9.48 8.53 4.93
N THR A 125 9.17 7.30 5.29
CA THR A 125 9.62 6.11 4.54
C THR A 125 8.46 5.13 4.47
N GLU A 126 8.06 4.78 3.27
CA GLU A 126 7.13 3.69 3.05
C GLU A 126 7.86 2.37 3.26
N SER A 127 7.24 1.47 3.98
CA SER A 127 7.71 0.10 4.14
C SER A 127 6.54 -0.84 4.02
N LEU A 128 6.79 -1.94 3.36
CA LEU A 128 5.86 -3.05 3.40
C LEU A 128 5.96 -3.71 4.76
N ASN A 129 4.82 -3.84 5.43
CA ASN A 129 4.74 -4.74 6.56
C ASN A 129 4.89 -6.15 6.01
N GLN A 130 6.10 -6.65 6.07
CA GLN A 130 6.32 -8.08 6.03
C GLN A 130 5.88 -8.64 7.38
N SER A 131 4.58 -8.76 7.57
CA SER A 131 4.11 -9.70 8.56
C SER A 131 4.63 -11.06 8.12
N PRO A 132 5.24 -11.85 8.99
CA PRO A 132 5.51 -13.26 8.71
C PRO A 132 4.22 -14.03 8.37
N ASP A 133 3.07 -13.45 8.66
CA ASP A 133 1.74 -13.86 8.27
C ASP A 133 1.27 -13.14 6.99
N PHE A 134 2.13 -12.95 6.00
CA PHE A 134 1.68 -12.62 4.66
C PHE A 134 0.89 -13.82 4.14
N VAL A 135 -0.33 -13.92 4.62
CA VAL A 135 -1.28 -14.92 4.16
C VAL A 135 -1.55 -14.55 2.72
N LEU A 136 -1.21 -15.45 1.81
CA LEU A 136 -1.71 -15.40 0.45
C LEU A 136 -3.23 -15.30 0.57
N ASP A 137 -3.78 -14.12 0.34
CA ASP A 137 -5.22 -13.85 0.47
C ASP A 137 -6.04 -14.76 -0.43
N ARG A 138 -5.42 -15.26 -1.50
CA ARG A 138 -6.11 -16.05 -2.49
C ARG A 138 -5.15 -16.88 -3.34
N PHE A 139 -5.56 -18.12 -3.57
CA PHE A 139 -5.00 -19.01 -4.57
C PHE A 139 -6.05 -19.23 -5.66
N GLU A 140 -5.66 -19.04 -6.91
CA GLU A 140 -6.49 -19.34 -8.08
C GLU A 140 -5.79 -20.38 -8.95
N ASP A 141 -6.53 -21.43 -9.30
CA ASP A 141 -6.11 -22.45 -10.25
C ASP A 141 -7.00 -22.36 -11.50
N ASN A 142 -6.38 -22.05 -12.63
CA ASN A 142 -7.09 -21.82 -13.88
C ASN A 142 -6.52 -22.73 -14.97
N THR A 143 -7.40 -23.45 -15.66
CA THR A 143 -7.05 -24.21 -16.85
C THR A 143 -7.47 -23.44 -18.10
N VAL A 144 -6.50 -23.10 -18.95
CA VAL A 144 -6.75 -22.44 -20.24
C VAL A 144 -6.70 -23.50 -21.33
N ALA A 145 -7.85 -23.86 -21.90
CA ALA A 145 -7.98 -24.94 -22.84
C ALA A 145 -7.88 -24.51 -24.33
N ALA A 146 -7.92 -23.21 -24.61
CA ALA A 146 -7.91 -22.69 -25.98
C ALA A 146 -6.79 -21.67 -26.19
N ILE A 147 -6.25 -21.61 -27.39
CA ILE A 147 -5.36 -20.54 -27.83
C ILE A 147 -6.11 -19.21 -27.82
N GLY A 148 -5.46 -18.17 -27.33
CA GLY A 148 -6.02 -16.82 -27.24
C GLY A 148 -5.81 -16.20 -25.89
N THR A 149 -6.56 -15.13 -25.62
CA THR A 149 -6.45 -14.37 -24.38
C THR A 149 -7.53 -14.79 -23.39
N SER A 150 -7.11 -15.19 -22.20
CA SER A 150 -7.98 -15.57 -21.09
C SER A 150 -7.75 -14.65 -19.89
N THR A 151 -8.83 -14.33 -19.17
CA THR A 151 -8.71 -13.64 -17.89
C THR A 151 -8.48 -14.68 -16.79
N LEU A 152 -7.34 -14.59 -16.13
CA LEU A 152 -6.99 -15.50 -15.03
C LEU A 152 -7.61 -15.02 -13.71
N TRP A 153 -7.64 -13.71 -13.50
CA TRP A 153 -8.16 -13.15 -12.27
C TRP A 153 -8.81 -11.79 -12.51
N THR A 154 -10.01 -11.65 -11.95
CA THR A 154 -10.73 -10.37 -11.84
C THR A 154 -10.78 -9.99 -10.37
N PRO A 155 -10.17 -8.87 -9.96
CA PRO A 155 -10.22 -8.44 -8.57
C PRO A 155 -11.63 -8.01 -8.17
N VAL A 156 -11.88 -8.01 -6.88
CA VAL A 156 -13.07 -7.35 -6.34
C VAL A 156 -12.99 -5.85 -6.64
N ALA A 157 -14.12 -5.19 -6.84
CA ALA A 157 -14.17 -3.76 -7.09
C ALA A 157 -13.36 -2.97 -6.04
N ASN A 158 -12.62 -1.98 -6.49
CA ASN A 158 -11.72 -1.14 -5.67
C ASN A 158 -10.56 -1.88 -5.00
N THR A 159 -10.14 -3.04 -5.54
CA THR A 159 -8.92 -3.73 -5.10
C THR A 159 -7.89 -3.77 -6.21
N THR A 160 -6.64 -3.99 -5.85
CA THR A 160 -5.53 -4.25 -6.78
C THR A 160 -5.07 -5.70 -6.64
N ILE A 161 -4.55 -6.28 -7.72
CA ILE A 161 -3.89 -7.58 -7.68
C ILE A 161 -2.41 -7.35 -7.40
N GLY A 162 -1.89 -7.93 -6.34
CA GLY A 162 -0.46 -8.09 -6.13
C GLY A 162 -0.08 -9.54 -6.41
N LEU A 163 0.75 -9.75 -7.43
CA LEU A 163 1.23 -11.10 -7.74
C LEU A 163 2.41 -11.45 -6.83
N TYR A 164 2.30 -12.58 -6.19
CA TYR A 164 3.34 -13.15 -5.35
C TYR A 164 4.09 -14.27 -6.07
N LYS A 165 3.35 -15.14 -6.74
CA LYS A 165 3.89 -16.27 -7.48
C LYS A 165 2.95 -16.69 -8.60
N ILE A 166 3.52 -17.05 -9.75
CA ILE A 166 2.78 -17.67 -10.84
C ILE A 166 3.48 -18.98 -11.21
N THR A 167 2.69 -20.04 -11.30
CA THR A 167 3.13 -21.30 -11.88
C THR A 167 2.32 -21.55 -13.13
N ILE A 168 2.98 -21.74 -14.26
CA ILE A 168 2.35 -22.05 -15.54
C ILE A 168 2.89 -23.38 -16.04
N SER A 169 1.98 -24.30 -16.31
CA SER A 169 2.31 -25.58 -16.91
C SER A 169 1.68 -25.67 -18.29
N ALA A 170 2.48 -26.03 -19.27
CA ALA A 170 2.06 -26.32 -20.64
C ALA A 170 2.19 -27.81 -20.94
N ASN A 171 1.24 -28.36 -21.67
CA ASN A 171 1.25 -29.77 -22.13
C ASN A 171 1.80 -29.95 -23.54
N ALA A 172 2.09 -28.85 -24.23
CA ALA A 172 2.64 -28.82 -25.59
C ALA A 172 3.52 -27.57 -25.77
N ALA A 173 4.23 -27.50 -26.90
CA ALA A 173 4.95 -26.32 -27.32
C ALA A 173 3.97 -25.16 -27.57
N GLN A 174 4.19 -24.03 -26.91
CA GLN A 174 3.38 -22.81 -27.04
C GLN A 174 4.10 -21.59 -26.42
N GLU A 175 3.69 -20.42 -26.84
CA GLU A 175 4.06 -19.18 -26.15
C GLU A 175 2.96 -18.77 -25.17
N ALA A 176 3.38 -18.22 -24.03
CA ALA A 176 2.48 -17.68 -23.04
C ALA A 176 2.95 -16.28 -22.63
N THR A 177 2.08 -15.29 -22.75
CA THR A 177 2.34 -13.92 -22.29
C THR A 177 1.41 -13.59 -21.13
N ILE A 178 1.99 -13.23 -19.99
CA ILE A 178 1.27 -12.83 -18.78
C ILE A 178 1.31 -11.31 -18.70
N PHE A 179 0.19 -10.69 -18.43
CA PHE A 179 0.09 -9.24 -18.36
C PHE A 179 -1.07 -8.78 -17.49
N PHE A 180 -0.93 -7.56 -16.95
CA PHE A 180 -2.05 -6.83 -16.39
C PHE A 180 -2.73 -5.99 -17.47
N THR A 181 -4.01 -5.71 -17.26
CA THR A 181 -4.76 -4.70 -18.03
C THR A 181 -5.46 -3.77 -17.05
N ASP A 182 -6.07 -2.72 -17.57
CA ASP A 182 -7.06 -1.95 -16.81
C ASP A 182 -8.35 -2.76 -16.58
N SER A 183 -9.28 -2.19 -15.85
CA SER A 183 -10.57 -2.83 -15.53
C SER A 183 -11.46 -3.10 -16.78
N ALA A 184 -11.19 -2.42 -17.89
CA ALA A 184 -11.88 -2.63 -19.17
C ALA A 184 -11.19 -3.71 -20.04
N GLY A 185 -10.05 -4.24 -19.62
CA GLY A 185 -9.25 -5.22 -20.37
C GLY A 185 -8.35 -4.58 -21.44
N ALA A 186 -8.16 -3.27 -21.39
CA ALA A 186 -7.27 -2.50 -22.29
C ALA A 186 -5.91 -2.20 -21.60
N ASN A 187 -5.02 -1.51 -22.33
CA ASN A 187 -3.72 -1.04 -21.82
C ASN A 187 -2.87 -2.16 -21.18
N PRO A 188 -2.43 -3.17 -21.95
CA PRO A 188 -1.68 -4.30 -21.41
C PRO A 188 -0.30 -3.88 -20.90
N GLU A 189 0.02 -4.28 -19.68
CA GLU A 189 1.33 -4.17 -19.05
C GLU A 189 1.93 -5.58 -18.91
N ILE A 190 2.94 -5.88 -19.73
CA ILE A 190 3.52 -7.23 -19.81
C ILE A 190 4.35 -7.51 -18.55
N ILE A 191 4.00 -8.59 -17.87
CA ILE A 191 4.73 -9.11 -16.72
C ILE A 191 5.84 -10.06 -17.19
N GLY A 192 5.54 -10.93 -18.13
CA GLY A 192 6.50 -11.88 -18.66
C GLY A 192 6.01 -12.61 -19.90
N GLN A 193 6.97 -13.08 -20.68
CA GLN A 193 6.76 -13.97 -21.83
C GLN A 193 7.53 -15.27 -21.64
N ILE A 194 6.89 -16.37 -21.92
CA ILE A 194 7.45 -17.71 -21.75
C ILE A 194 7.24 -18.48 -23.02
N ASN A 195 8.32 -19.08 -23.53
CA ASN A 195 8.26 -19.98 -24.68
C ASN A 195 8.47 -21.42 -24.20
N PHE A 196 7.44 -22.24 -24.29
CA PHE A 196 7.50 -23.64 -24.00
C PHE A 196 7.85 -24.38 -25.31
N GLY A 197 9.10 -24.85 -25.42
CA GLY A 197 9.52 -25.69 -26.57
C GLY A 197 8.90 -27.07 -26.56
N ALA A 198 8.33 -27.52 -25.46
CA ALA A 198 7.62 -28.77 -25.24
C ALA A 198 6.73 -28.65 -23.99
N SER A 199 6.15 -29.78 -23.53
CA SER A 199 5.48 -29.80 -22.23
C SER A 199 6.47 -29.41 -21.11
N GLY A 200 6.03 -28.58 -20.21
CA GLY A 200 6.88 -28.08 -19.12
C GLY A 200 6.15 -27.20 -18.12
N THR A 201 6.84 -26.90 -17.05
CA THR A 201 6.34 -26.00 -15.99
C THR A 201 7.32 -24.85 -15.80
N PHE A 202 6.80 -23.65 -15.75
CA PHE A 202 7.53 -22.44 -15.43
C PHE A 202 6.99 -21.84 -14.13
N VAL A 203 7.90 -21.42 -13.25
CA VAL A 203 7.56 -20.78 -11.99
C VAL A 203 8.16 -19.39 -11.99
N TYR A 204 7.32 -18.38 -11.86
CA TYR A 204 7.72 -17.02 -11.58
C TYR A 204 7.47 -16.75 -10.11
N ASP A 205 8.54 -16.60 -9.36
CA ASP A 205 8.50 -16.30 -7.94
C ASP A 205 8.94 -14.86 -7.73
N PHE A 206 8.01 -14.02 -7.29
CA PHE A 206 8.25 -12.60 -7.07
C PHE A 206 8.73 -12.31 -5.65
N ASP A 207 8.79 -13.31 -4.78
CA ASP A 207 9.11 -13.17 -3.36
C ASP A 207 10.50 -12.57 -3.14
N THR A 208 11.51 -13.13 -3.76
CA THR A 208 12.91 -12.69 -3.60
C THR A 208 13.23 -11.38 -4.33
N ALA A 209 12.58 -11.11 -5.44
CA ALA A 209 12.78 -9.87 -6.20
C ALA A 209 12.04 -8.68 -5.59
N LEU A 210 10.90 -8.92 -4.95
CA LEU A 210 10.03 -7.88 -4.37
C LEU A 210 10.58 -7.32 -3.06
N LEU A 211 11.36 -8.07 -2.32
CA LEU A 211 12.03 -7.61 -1.10
C LEU A 211 13.09 -6.53 -1.38
N GLN A 212 13.64 -6.50 -2.59
CA GLN A 212 14.70 -5.58 -2.98
C GLN A 212 14.24 -4.45 -3.91
N ASN A 213 13.04 -4.56 -4.51
CA ASN A 213 12.55 -3.59 -5.45
C ASN A 213 11.12 -3.14 -5.07
N PRO A 214 10.93 -1.85 -4.69
CA PRO A 214 9.61 -1.31 -4.34
C PRO A 214 8.64 -1.25 -5.54
N ASN A 215 9.12 -1.49 -6.76
CA ASN A 215 8.29 -1.58 -7.95
C ASN A 215 7.64 -2.97 -8.05
N ARG A 216 6.71 -3.24 -7.16
CA ARG A 216 5.83 -4.40 -7.29
C ARG A 216 5.12 -4.35 -8.62
N ILE A 217 5.00 -5.51 -9.26
CA ILE A 217 4.06 -5.68 -10.34
C ILE A 217 2.66 -5.73 -9.72
N VAL A 218 2.05 -4.57 -9.62
CA VAL A 218 0.71 -4.40 -9.06
C VAL A 218 -0.17 -3.87 -10.17
N ALA A 219 -1.25 -4.57 -10.45
CA ALA A 219 -2.26 -4.06 -11.37
C ALA A 219 -2.78 -2.70 -10.89
N GLY A 220 -3.14 -1.83 -11.80
CA GLY A 220 -3.95 -0.66 -11.48
C GLY A 220 -5.25 -1.05 -10.77
N LEU A 221 -5.90 -0.10 -10.12
CA LEU A 221 -7.15 -0.34 -9.41
C LEU A 221 -8.20 -1.01 -10.32
N GLY A 222 -8.67 -2.18 -9.91
CA GLY A 222 -9.59 -2.99 -10.71
C GLY A 222 -8.96 -3.69 -11.93
N GLY A 223 -7.65 -3.58 -12.10
CA GLY A 223 -6.95 -4.19 -13.25
C GLY A 223 -7.02 -5.72 -13.24
N LEU A 224 -7.13 -6.30 -14.43
CA LEU A 224 -7.27 -7.74 -14.63
C LEU A 224 -5.91 -8.41 -14.83
N LEU A 225 -5.72 -9.60 -14.27
CA LEU A 225 -4.62 -10.49 -14.66
C LEU A 225 -5.06 -11.36 -15.83
N ARG A 226 -4.28 -11.34 -16.92
CA ARG A 226 -4.60 -12.04 -18.15
C ARG A 226 -3.42 -12.86 -18.66
N LEU A 227 -3.75 -13.89 -19.43
CA LEU A 227 -2.80 -14.74 -20.13
C LEU A 227 -3.20 -14.83 -21.60
N THR A 228 -2.25 -14.62 -22.50
CA THR A 228 -2.40 -14.95 -23.92
C THR A 228 -1.53 -16.14 -24.25
N THR A 229 -2.08 -17.12 -24.93
CA THR A 229 -1.35 -18.29 -25.48
C THR A 229 -1.44 -18.30 -27.02
N THR A 230 -0.33 -18.62 -27.67
CA THR A 230 -0.21 -18.73 -29.15
C THR A 230 0.49 -20.00 -29.55
#